data_a81f69fee1670135b49bfe89015884c6
#
_entry.id   a81f69fee1670135b49bfe89015884c6
#
_cell.length_a   1.000
_cell.length_b   1.000
_cell.length_c   1.000
_cell.angle_alpha   90.00
_cell.angle_beta   90.00
_cell.angle_gamma   90.00
#
_symmetry.space_group_name_H-M   'P 1'
#
loop_
_entity.id
_entity.type
_entity.pdbx_description
1 polymer ?
#
loop_
_entity_poly.entity_id
_entity_poly.type
_entity_poly.pdbx_seq_one_letter_code
_entity_poly.pdbx_strand_id
1 'polypeptide(L)'
;MFISEIKNVLDTKTISKVFNIIREAKFVDGRISGGTQRNKYNQELLPESEKYLDVLQVIELAVRENYEFNLTAFPRYMTRPIISRYEVGMFYKGHVDKPVMHFMDTRVGLMPLGSNYVRSDLSMTLFLSDPASYDGGELSFEVPFNKVKVKLDAGSAVVYPTGSRHQVLPVTRGIRYAAIFWIQTLFPVEAHRQAVYNAHQLTHLIKDLGADSKVNELAEENFFNLARMLAEV
;
A
#
# COMPACT_ATOMS: atom_id res chain seq x y z
N MET A 1 14.06 7.01 -5.53
CA MET A 1 12.83 6.21 -5.41
C MET A 1 12.80 5.60 -4.03
N PHE A 2 11.88 6.05 -3.20
CA PHE A 2 11.74 5.60 -1.81
C PHE A 2 10.72 4.47 -1.77
N ILE A 3 11.21 3.24 -1.50
CA ILE A 3 10.38 2.06 -1.26
C ILE A 3 10.48 1.74 0.23
N SER A 4 9.35 1.73 0.92
CA SER A 4 9.30 1.47 2.37
C SER A 4 8.58 0.18 2.66
N GLU A 5 9.18 -0.66 3.49
CA GLU A 5 8.54 -1.82 4.08
C GLU A 5 7.89 -1.44 5.41
N ILE A 6 6.66 -1.84 5.61
CA ILE A 6 5.93 -1.66 6.87
C ILE A 6 5.56 -3.04 7.39
N LYS A 7 6.12 -3.40 8.52
CA LYS A 7 5.88 -4.70 9.13
C LYS A 7 4.60 -4.70 9.96
N ASN A 8 3.94 -5.85 10.02
CA ASN A 8 2.82 -6.10 10.94
C ASN A 8 1.66 -5.08 10.80
N VAL A 9 1.32 -4.68 9.58
CA VAL A 9 0.10 -3.86 9.33
C VAL A 9 -1.14 -4.64 9.75
N LEU A 10 -1.15 -5.95 9.49
CA LEU A 10 -2.14 -6.89 10.05
C LEU A 10 -1.44 -7.84 11.00
N ASP A 11 -2.02 -8.07 12.17
CA ASP A 11 -1.59 -9.14 13.07
C ASP A 11 -2.07 -10.51 12.58
N THR A 12 -1.53 -11.57 13.17
CA THR A 12 -1.85 -12.97 12.82
C THR A 12 -3.34 -13.28 12.96
N LYS A 13 -4.02 -12.69 13.94
CA LYS A 13 -5.46 -12.87 14.16
C LYS A 13 -6.28 -12.25 13.04
N THR A 14 -5.91 -11.04 12.64
CA THR A 14 -6.55 -10.31 11.54
C THR A 14 -6.32 -11.01 10.20
N ILE A 15 -5.11 -11.49 9.93
CA ILE A 15 -4.80 -12.31 8.74
C ILE A 15 -5.67 -13.57 8.70
N SER A 16 -5.78 -14.30 9.82
CA SER A 16 -6.63 -15.50 9.91
C SER A 16 -8.09 -15.17 9.62
N LYS A 17 -8.59 -14.04 10.12
CA LYS A 17 -9.96 -13.57 9.85
C LYS A 17 -10.15 -13.26 8.36
N VAL A 18 -9.21 -12.56 7.73
CA VAL A 18 -9.24 -12.28 6.29
C VAL A 18 -9.27 -13.57 5.48
N PHE A 19 -8.39 -14.55 5.79
CA PHE A 19 -8.37 -15.82 5.08
C PHE A 19 -9.65 -16.63 5.23
N ASN A 20 -10.30 -16.61 6.38
CA ASN A 20 -11.59 -17.29 6.58
C ASN A 20 -12.67 -16.70 5.66
N ILE A 21 -12.64 -15.41 5.43
CA ILE A 21 -13.60 -14.74 4.52
C ILE A 21 -13.27 -15.07 3.06
N ILE A 22 -11.99 -14.89 2.62
CA ILE A 22 -11.63 -15.02 1.21
C ILE A 22 -11.66 -16.46 0.68
N ARG A 23 -11.54 -17.47 1.54
CA ARG A 23 -11.68 -18.89 1.14
C ARG A 23 -13.03 -19.21 0.54
N GLU A 24 -14.09 -18.58 1.02
CA GLU A 24 -15.48 -18.77 0.58
C GLU A 24 -15.90 -17.74 -0.46
N ALA A 25 -15.01 -16.82 -0.80
CA ALA A 25 -15.33 -15.69 -1.66
C ALA A 25 -15.19 -16.03 -3.14
N LYS A 26 -15.98 -15.36 -3.98
CA LYS A 26 -15.90 -15.47 -5.43
C LYS A 26 -14.81 -14.55 -5.96
N PHE A 27 -13.86 -15.15 -6.68
CA PHE A 27 -12.87 -14.43 -7.47
C PHE A 27 -13.27 -14.41 -8.94
N VAL A 28 -13.01 -13.30 -9.60
CA VAL A 28 -13.28 -13.07 -11.03
C VAL A 28 -12.00 -12.69 -11.75
N ASP A 29 -12.05 -12.66 -13.07
CA ASP A 29 -10.90 -12.24 -13.89
C ASP A 29 -10.42 -10.84 -13.47
N GLY A 30 -9.14 -10.71 -13.10
CA GLY A 30 -8.57 -9.46 -12.60
C GLY A 30 -8.47 -8.34 -13.62
N ARG A 31 -8.77 -8.63 -14.89
CA ARG A 31 -8.86 -7.62 -15.96
C ARG A 31 -10.02 -6.63 -15.75
N ILE A 32 -10.93 -6.94 -14.85
CA ILE A 32 -12.05 -6.06 -14.48
C ILE A 32 -11.57 -4.72 -13.88
N SER A 33 -10.42 -4.69 -13.19
CA SER A 33 -9.90 -3.45 -12.57
C SER A 33 -9.01 -2.62 -13.50
N GLY A 34 -8.76 -3.06 -14.71
CA GLY A 34 -8.05 -2.23 -15.69
C GLY A 34 -7.05 -2.96 -16.55
N GLY A 35 -6.61 -2.24 -17.57
CA GLY A 35 -5.54 -2.60 -18.48
C GLY A 35 -5.99 -3.39 -19.70
N THR A 36 -5.18 -3.29 -20.73
CA THR A 36 -5.29 -4.14 -21.91
C THR A 36 -4.79 -5.54 -21.57
N GLN A 37 -5.54 -6.50 -21.90
CA GLN A 37 -5.55 -7.91 -21.50
C GLN A 37 -4.28 -8.73 -21.71
N ARG A 38 -3.29 -8.24 -22.44
CA ARG A 38 -2.08 -9.03 -22.78
C ARG A 38 -1.05 -9.09 -21.64
N ASN A 39 -1.23 -8.24 -20.61
CA ASN A 39 -0.21 -8.05 -19.58
C ASN A 39 -0.64 -8.48 -18.18
N LYS A 40 -1.93 -8.77 -17.95
CA LYS A 40 -2.47 -9.12 -16.63
C LYS A 40 -3.19 -10.45 -16.69
N TYR A 41 -2.71 -11.40 -15.91
CA TYR A 41 -3.33 -12.70 -15.71
C TYR A 41 -3.35 -13.02 -14.23
N ASN A 42 -4.43 -12.66 -13.58
CA ASN A 42 -4.73 -12.88 -12.17
C ASN A 42 -6.24 -12.90 -11.95
N GLN A 43 -6.64 -13.08 -10.74
CA GLN A 43 -8.04 -12.98 -10.30
C GLN A 43 -8.15 -11.92 -9.21
N GLU A 44 -9.35 -11.35 -9.09
CA GLU A 44 -9.68 -10.37 -8.07
C GLU A 44 -10.96 -10.78 -7.34
N LEU A 45 -11.01 -10.49 -6.06
CA LEU A 45 -12.21 -10.69 -5.26
C LEU A 45 -13.34 -9.87 -5.88
N LEU A 46 -14.48 -10.52 -6.13
CA LEU A 46 -15.61 -9.88 -6.79
C LEU A 46 -16.01 -8.61 -6.03
N PRO A 47 -15.84 -7.44 -6.63
CA PRO A 47 -16.20 -6.19 -6.01
C PRO A 47 -17.69 -6.16 -5.63
N GLU A 48 -18.05 -5.40 -4.55
CA GLU A 48 -19.43 -5.27 -4.03
C GLU A 48 -20.09 -6.58 -3.55
N SER A 49 -19.39 -7.71 -3.58
CA SER A 49 -19.86 -8.90 -2.88
C SER A 49 -19.86 -8.65 -1.36
N GLU A 50 -20.74 -9.32 -0.66
CA GLU A 50 -20.78 -9.30 0.82
C GLU A 50 -19.40 -9.65 1.41
N LYS A 51 -18.77 -10.71 0.90
CA LYS A 51 -17.41 -11.11 1.31
C LYS A 51 -16.35 -10.06 1.04
N TYR A 52 -16.46 -9.29 -0.05
CA TYR A 52 -15.57 -8.17 -0.30
C TYR A 52 -15.73 -7.08 0.76
N LEU A 53 -16.98 -6.72 1.11
CA LEU A 53 -17.25 -5.71 2.14
C LEU A 53 -16.74 -6.14 3.52
N ASP A 54 -16.89 -7.42 3.86
CA ASP A 54 -16.37 -7.99 5.11
C ASP A 54 -14.83 -7.88 5.19
N VAL A 55 -14.12 -8.29 4.12
CA VAL A 55 -12.65 -8.17 4.03
C VAL A 55 -12.20 -6.72 4.13
N LEU A 56 -12.92 -5.84 3.43
CA LEU A 56 -12.65 -4.41 3.36
C LEU A 56 -12.66 -3.78 4.74
N GLN A 57 -13.72 -4.00 5.50
CA GLN A 57 -13.87 -3.47 6.86
C GLN A 57 -12.71 -3.88 7.77
N VAL A 58 -12.26 -5.13 7.65
CA VAL A 58 -11.15 -5.66 8.46
C VAL A 58 -9.82 -5.02 8.08
N ILE A 59 -9.52 -4.94 6.78
CA ILE A 59 -8.21 -4.46 6.30
C ILE A 59 -8.12 -2.93 6.40
N GLU A 60 -9.15 -2.18 6.00
CA GLU A 60 -9.11 -0.71 6.03
C GLU A 60 -8.88 -0.19 7.44
N LEU A 61 -9.55 -0.74 8.43
CA LEU A 61 -9.38 -0.33 9.82
C LEU A 61 -7.93 -0.51 10.28
N ALA A 62 -7.37 -1.70 10.06
CA ALA A 62 -6.00 -2.01 10.47
C ALA A 62 -4.96 -1.12 9.77
N VAL A 63 -5.13 -0.85 8.48
CA VAL A 63 -4.22 0.06 7.73
C VAL A 63 -4.31 1.48 8.26
N ARG A 64 -5.51 2.01 8.52
CA ARG A 64 -5.72 3.38 9.01
C ARG A 64 -5.18 3.61 10.41
N GLU A 65 -5.24 2.61 11.27
CA GLU A 65 -4.74 2.66 12.65
C GLU A 65 -3.23 2.39 12.74
N ASN A 66 -2.60 1.92 11.65
CA ASN A 66 -1.18 1.61 11.67
C ASN A 66 -0.32 2.89 11.68
N TYR A 67 0.43 3.07 12.76
CA TYR A 67 1.26 4.25 13.00
C TYR A 67 2.33 4.45 11.91
N GLU A 68 3.09 3.39 11.59
CA GLU A 68 4.15 3.44 10.59
C GLU A 68 3.61 3.75 9.18
N PHE A 69 2.44 3.22 8.83
CA PHE A 69 1.77 3.55 7.58
C PHE A 69 1.45 5.04 7.51
N ASN A 70 0.85 5.59 8.56
CA ASN A 70 0.47 7.01 8.59
C ASN A 70 1.69 7.93 8.48
N LEU A 71 2.81 7.59 9.10
CA LEU A 71 4.05 8.35 9.01
C LEU A 71 4.79 8.20 7.68
N THR A 72 4.69 7.02 7.05
CA THR A 72 5.35 6.77 5.77
C THR A 72 4.59 7.39 4.60
N ALA A 73 3.26 7.25 4.61
CA ALA A 73 2.40 7.65 3.50
C ALA A 73 1.78 9.04 3.67
N PHE A 74 1.62 9.53 4.91
CA PHE A 74 0.87 10.76 5.22
C PHE A 74 -0.43 10.84 4.41
N PRO A 75 -1.35 9.87 4.56
CA PRO A 75 -2.46 9.70 3.64
C PRO A 75 -3.49 10.83 3.84
N ARG A 76 -3.83 11.50 2.73
CA ARG A 76 -4.99 12.40 2.64
C ARG A 76 -6.22 11.59 2.24
N TYR A 77 -6.09 10.80 1.17
CA TYR A 77 -7.10 9.88 0.67
C TYR A 77 -6.47 8.54 0.31
N MET A 78 -7.25 7.49 0.47
CA MET A 78 -6.84 6.14 0.12
C MET A 78 -7.99 5.41 -0.55
N THR A 79 -7.71 4.70 -1.65
CA THR A 79 -8.70 3.86 -2.31
C THR A 79 -9.05 2.65 -1.45
N ARG A 80 -10.21 2.07 -1.67
CA ARG A 80 -10.48 0.71 -1.21
C ARG A 80 -9.53 -0.27 -1.89
N PRO A 81 -9.12 -1.36 -1.19
CA PRO A 81 -8.17 -2.29 -1.75
C PRO A 81 -8.78 -3.15 -2.87
N ILE A 82 -7.95 -3.43 -3.87
CA ILE A 82 -8.17 -4.58 -4.75
C ILE A 82 -7.55 -5.80 -4.09
N ILE A 83 -8.35 -6.82 -3.79
CA ILE A 83 -7.85 -8.10 -3.26
C ILE A 83 -7.55 -9.01 -4.44
N SER A 84 -6.26 -9.21 -4.72
CA SER A 84 -5.79 -10.01 -5.83
C SER A 84 -5.37 -11.42 -5.43
N ARG A 85 -5.68 -12.39 -6.28
CA ARG A 85 -5.27 -13.78 -6.18
C ARG A 85 -4.46 -14.17 -7.42
N TYR A 86 -3.31 -14.79 -7.20
CA TYR A 86 -2.44 -15.34 -8.24
C TYR A 86 -2.22 -16.82 -7.97
N GLU A 87 -2.67 -17.67 -8.87
CA GLU A 87 -2.43 -19.11 -8.89
C GLU A 87 -1.21 -19.42 -9.78
N VAL A 88 -0.81 -20.70 -9.84
CA VAL A 88 0.32 -21.14 -10.66
C VAL A 88 0.15 -20.69 -12.12
N GLY A 89 1.20 -20.07 -12.67
CA GLY A 89 1.23 -19.49 -14.02
C GLY A 89 0.67 -18.08 -14.12
N MET A 90 0.01 -17.54 -13.08
CA MET A 90 -0.52 -16.19 -13.08
C MET A 90 0.56 -15.15 -12.78
N PHE A 91 0.41 -13.96 -13.37
CA PHE A 91 1.38 -12.87 -13.31
C PHE A 91 0.73 -11.51 -13.63
N TYR A 92 1.48 -10.44 -13.41
CA TYR A 92 1.19 -9.11 -13.94
C TYR A 92 2.48 -8.51 -14.49
N LYS A 93 2.58 -8.32 -15.81
CA LYS A 93 3.78 -7.81 -16.49
C LYS A 93 4.09 -6.37 -16.09
N GLY A 94 5.31 -5.94 -16.40
CA GLY A 94 5.82 -4.61 -16.10
C GLY A 94 4.91 -3.48 -16.59
N HIS A 95 4.45 -2.68 -15.63
CA HIS A 95 3.56 -1.54 -15.84
C HIS A 95 3.84 -0.43 -14.84
N VAL A 96 3.21 0.71 -15.07
CA VAL A 96 3.10 1.82 -14.15
C VAL A 96 1.62 1.99 -13.86
N ASP A 97 1.26 2.26 -12.61
CA ASP A 97 -0.13 2.48 -12.22
C ASP A 97 -0.67 3.81 -12.77
N LYS A 98 -1.99 3.93 -12.84
CA LYS A 98 -2.65 5.15 -13.29
C LYS A 98 -2.34 6.31 -12.33
N PRO A 99 -2.01 7.52 -12.83
CA PRO A 99 -1.68 8.69 -11.99
C PRO A 99 -2.90 9.27 -11.27
N VAL A 100 -4.10 9.00 -11.80
CA VAL A 100 -5.37 9.46 -11.24
C VAL A 100 -6.37 8.32 -11.29
N MET A 101 -6.99 8.03 -10.15
CA MET A 101 -8.05 7.04 -10.03
C MET A 101 -9.40 7.72 -10.04
N HIS A 102 -10.32 7.23 -10.89
CA HIS A 102 -11.69 7.69 -10.90
C HIS A 102 -12.49 6.97 -9.81
N PHE A 103 -13.42 7.67 -9.18
CA PHE A 103 -14.27 7.13 -8.11
C PHE A 103 -15.01 5.84 -8.48
N MET A 104 -15.45 5.76 -9.74
CA MET A 104 -16.17 4.58 -10.25
C MET A 104 -15.24 3.38 -10.49
N ASP A 105 -13.94 3.64 -10.70
CA ASP A 105 -12.93 2.58 -10.94
C ASP A 105 -12.38 1.99 -9.64
N THR A 106 -12.44 2.79 -8.57
CA THR A 106 -11.93 2.41 -7.25
C THR A 106 -12.99 2.77 -6.23
N ARG A 107 -13.59 1.85 -5.56
CA ARG A 107 -14.58 2.10 -4.52
C ARG A 107 -13.92 2.74 -3.32
N VAL A 108 -13.82 4.05 -3.36
CA VAL A 108 -12.98 4.86 -2.49
C VAL A 108 -13.48 4.86 -1.06
N GLY A 109 -12.58 4.60 -0.10
CA GLY A 109 -12.87 4.56 1.31
C GLY A 109 -13.05 5.94 1.98
N LEU A 110 -12.23 6.94 1.59
CA LEU A 110 -12.33 8.34 2.04
C LEU A 110 -12.23 9.25 0.83
N MET A 111 -13.27 10.02 0.59
CA MET A 111 -13.36 10.95 -0.53
C MET A 111 -13.57 12.38 -0.07
N PRO A 112 -12.97 13.36 -0.78
CA PRO A 112 -13.39 14.72 -0.64
C PRO A 112 -14.84 14.89 -1.15
N LEU A 113 -15.64 15.61 -0.43
CA LEU A 113 -16.96 16.04 -0.90
C LEU A 113 -16.78 16.80 -2.23
N GLY A 114 -17.42 16.31 -3.29
CA GLY A 114 -17.43 16.98 -4.60
C GLY A 114 -16.32 16.58 -5.58
N SER A 115 -15.42 15.63 -5.24
CA SER A 115 -14.42 15.12 -6.18
C SER A 115 -14.70 13.66 -6.58
N ASN A 116 -14.61 13.39 -7.87
CA ASN A 116 -14.71 12.04 -8.43
C ASN A 116 -13.33 11.42 -8.71
N TYR A 117 -12.24 12.08 -8.31
CA TYR A 117 -10.88 11.70 -8.65
C TYR A 117 -9.96 11.72 -7.43
N VAL A 118 -9.06 10.75 -7.37
CA VAL A 118 -7.96 10.67 -6.40
C VAL A 118 -6.66 10.62 -7.17
N ARG A 119 -5.73 11.53 -6.87
CA ARG A 119 -4.36 11.47 -7.38
C ARG A 119 -3.63 10.29 -6.71
N SER A 120 -3.03 9.44 -7.51
CA SER A 120 -2.26 8.31 -7.00
C SER A 120 -0.80 8.70 -6.87
N ASP A 121 -0.40 9.19 -5.69
CA ASP A 121 0.98 9.56 -5.40
C ASP A 121 1.81 8.34 -4.99
N LEU A 122 1.19 7.48 -4.17
CA LEU A 122 1.78 6.25 -3.67
C LEU A 122 0.88 5.05 -3.98
N SER A 123 1.52 3.93 -4.25
CA SER A 123 0.88 2.60 -4.29
C SER A 123 1.34 1.80 -3.07
N MET A 124 0.46 0.97 -2.53
CA MET A 124 0.77 0.04 -1.45
C MET A 124 0.33 -1.36 -1.83
N THR A 125 1.21 -2.34 -1.61
CA THR A 125 0.88 -3.76 -1.67
C THR A 125 1.00 -4.35 -0.27
N LEU A 126 -0.12 -4.79 0.30
CA LEU A 126 -0.20 -5.52 1.56
C LEU A 126 -0.20 -7.02 1.24
N PHE A 127 0.80 -7.74 1.73
CA PHE A 127 0.95 -9.19 1.52
C PHE A 127 0.02 -9.94 2.47
N LEU A 128 -0.80 -10.83 1.93
CA LEU A 128 -1.75 -11.62 2.71
C LEU A 128 -1.29 -13.08 2.88
N SER A 129 -0.60 -13.65 1.87
CA SER A 129 -0.09 -15.02 1.93
C SER A 129 1.23 -15.10 2.70
N ASP A 130 1.39 -16.17 3.48
CA ASP A 130 2.69 -16.55 4.04
C ASP A 130 3.70 -16.78 2.89
N PRO A 131 4.88 -16.13 2.90
CA PRO A 131 5.89 -16.26 1.85
C PRO A 131 6.37 -17.70 1.64
N ALA A 132 6.31 -18.58 2.62
CA ALA A 132 6.64 -19.99 2.50
C ALA A 132 5.54 -20.83 1.82
N SER A 133 4.30 -20.31 1.74
CA SER A 133 3.16 -21.01 1.15
C SER A 133 3.12 -21.00 -0.38
N TYR A 134 3.94 -20.17 -1.03
CA TYR A 134 4.00 -20.06 -2.49
C TYR A 134 5.41 -19.77 -2.98
N ASP A 135 5.71 -20.08 -4.26
CA ASP A 135 6.97 -19.77 -4.93
C ASP A 135 6.72 -18.88 -6.15
N GLY A 136 7.70 -18.04 -6.50
CA GLY A 136 7.51 -16.98 -7.46
C GLY A 136 6.61 -15.87 -6.89
N GLY A 137 5.93 -15.14 -7.75
CA GLY A 137 4.95 -14.12 -7.35
C GLY A 137 5.55 -12.91 -6.62
N GLU A 138 6.87 -12.71 -6.67
CA GLU A 138 7.50 -11.53 -6.09
C GLU A 138 7.00 -10.26 -6.77
N LEU A 139 6.80 -9.20 -6.00
CA LEU A 139 6.65 -7.84 -6.52
C LEU A 139 8.05 -7.34 -6.90
N SER A 140 8.26 -7.07 -8.18
CA SER A 140 9.58 -6.68 -8.70
C SER A 140 9.53 -5.28 -9.29
N PHE A 141 10.45 -4.42 -8.85
CA PHE A 141 10.60 -3.04 -9.30
C PHE A 141 11.80 -2.92 -10.25
N GLU A 142 11.63 -2.14 -11.31
CA GLU A 142 12.73 -1.73 -12.16
C GLU A 142 13.37 -0.46 -11.56
N VAL A 143 14.63 -0.57 -11.13
CA VAL A 143 15.44 0.55 -10.67
C VAL A 143 16.63 0.73 -11.59
N PRO A 144 17.28 1.91 -11.65
CA PRO A 144 18.47 2.09 -12.47
C PRO A 144 19.49 1.00 -12.20
N PHE A 145 19.90 0.28 -13.26
CA PHE A 145 20.91 -0.79 -13.27
C PHE A 145 20.55 -2.07 -12.50
N ASN A 146 19.32 -2.21 -11.94
CA ASN A 146 18.96 -3.41 -11.18
C ASN A 146 17.44 -3.66 -11.15
N LYS A 147 17.05 -4.80 -10.55
CA LYS A 147 15.66 -5.12 -10.19
C LYS A 147 15.61 -5.46 -8.70
N VAL A 148 14.70 -4.81 -8.00
CA VAL A 148 14.44 -5.11 -6.58
C VAL A 148 13.23 -6.03 -6.52
N LYS A 149 13.34 -7.18 -5.86
CA LYS A 149 12.25 -8.12 -5.62
C LYS A 149 11.82 -8.04 -4.17
N VAL A 150 10.53 -7.92 -3.95
CA VAL A 150 9.91 -7.83 -2.63
C VAL A 150 8.93 -8.98 -2.45
N LYS A 151 9.09 -9.71 -1.36
CA LYS A 151 8.21 -10.78 -0.91
C LYS A 151 8.23 -10.80 0.62
N LEU A 152 7.23 -10.20 1.25
CA LEU A 152 7.18 -9.96 2.68
C LEU A 152 6.31 -10.99 3.39
N ASP A 153 6.46 -11.05 4.72
CA ASP A 153 5.61 -11.82 5.59
C ASP A 153 4.14 -11.38 5.48
N ALA A 154 3.24 -12.31 5.68
CA ALA A 154 1.81 -12.02 5.69
C ALA A 154 1.50 -10.94 6.74
N GLY A 155 0.69 -9.96 6.35
CA GLY A 155 0.36 -8.79 7.16
C GLY A 155 1.34 -7.62 7.04
N SER A 156 2.46 -7.78 6.33
CA SER A 156 3.39 -6.69 6.04
C SER A 156 3.07 -6.04 4.69
N ALA A 157 3.41 -4.79 4.53
CA ALA A 157 3.15 -4.01 3.33
C ALA A 157 4.43 -3.39 2.76
N VAL A 158 4.41 -3.09 1.47
CA VAL A 158 5.37 -2.22 0.81
C VAL A 158 4.64 -1.02 0.22
N VAL A 159 5.16 0.19 0.52
CA VAL A 159 4.69 1.47 -0.02
C VAL A 159 5.74 2.01 -0.98
N TYR A 160 5.32 2.46 -2.15
CA TYR A 160 6.21 2.94 -3.21
C TYR A 160 5.55 4.03 -4.07
N PRO A 161 6.34 4.91 -4.72
CA PRO A 161 5.79 5.90 -5.64
C PRO A 161 5.01 5.24 -6.78
N THR A 162 3.79 5.70 -7.04
CA THR A 162 2.89 5.12 -8.06
C THR A 162 3.51 5.14 -9.47
N GLY A 163 4.39 6.11 -9.76
CA GLY A 163 5.15 6.18 -11.01
C GLY A 163 6.24 5.12 -11.18
N SER A 164 6.48 4.25 -10.19
CA SER A 164 7.48 3.19 -10.26
C SER A 164 7.05 2.08 -11.20
N ARG A 165 7.91 1.72 -12.16
CA ARG A 165 7.66 0.56 -13.02
C ARG A 165 7.84 -0.73 -12.23
N HIS A 166 6.78 -1.53 -12.16
CA HIS A 166 6.76 -2.75 -11.35
C HIS A 166 5.98 -3.87 -12.03
N GLN A 167 6.14 -5.09 -11.51
CA GLN A 167 5.47 -6.30 -12.00
C GLN A 167 5.28 -7.32 -10.87
N VAL A 168 4.32 -8.23 -11.04
CA VAL A 168 4.22 -9.46 -10.26
C VAL A 168 4.76 -10.60 -11.11
N LEU A 169 5.85 -11.22 -10.65
CA LEU A 169 6.45 -12.35 -11.34
C LEU A 169 5.50 -13.56 -11.33
N PRO A 170 5.64 -14.51 -12.30
CA PRO A 170 4.80 -15.70 -12.31
C PRO A 170 4.89 -16.48 -11.01
N VAL A 171 3.73 -16.89 -10.48
CA VAL A 171 3.65 -17.86 -9.39
C VAL A 171 3.97 -19.24 -9.94
N THR A 172 4.88 -19.97 -9.31
CA THR A 172 5.31 -21.31 -9.74
C THR A 172 4.82 -22.43 -8.84
N ARG A 173 4.43 -22.11 -7.58
CA ARG A 173 3.79 -23.04 -6.63
C ARG A 173 2.86 -22.26 -5.70
N GLY A 174 1.79 -22.89 -5.24
CA GLY A 174 0.87 -22.32 -4.26
C GLY A 174 -0.01 -21.19 -4.80
N ILE A 175 -0.49 -20.33 -3.90
CA ILE A 175 -1.38 -19.20 -4.23
C ILE A 175 -0.91 -17.95 -3.48
N ARG A 176 -0.73 -16.86 -4.23
CA ARG A 176 -0.40 -15.55 -3.67
C ARG A 176 -1.66 -14.69 -3.56
N TYR A 177 -1.94 -14.19 -2.36
CA TYR A 177 -2.95 -13.15 -2.12
C TYR A 177 -2.29 -11.84 -1.72
N ALA A 178 -2.82 -10.73 -2.19
CA ALA A 178 -2.40 -9.38 -1.79
C ALA A 178 -3.56 -8.39 -1.88
N ALA A 179 -3.51 -7.34 -1.07
CA ALA A 179 -4.39 -6.19 -1.16
C ALA A 179 -3.60 -4.99 -1.71
N ILE A 180 -4.12 -4.33 -2.74
CA ILE A 180 -3.48 -3.22 -3.43
C ILE A 180 -4.28 -1.94 -3.18
N PHE A 181 -3.59 -0.86 -2.78
CA PHE A 181 -4.16 0.45 -2.50
C PHE A 181 -3.44 1.53 -3.30
N TRP A 182 -4.16 2.63 -3.58
CA TRP A 182 -3.56 3.87 -4.06
C TRP A 182 -3.85 4.98 -3.06
N ILE A 183 -2.85 5.82 -2.84
CA ILE A 183 -2.87 6.83 -1.79
C ILE A 183 -2.54 8.18 -2.39
N GLN A 184 -3.41 9.15 -2.13
CA GLN A 184 -3.08 10.56 -2.28
C GLN A 184 -2.50 11.03 -0.95
N THR A 185 -1.25 11.47 -0.98
CA THR A 185 -0.54 11.92 0.21
C THR A 185 -0.69 13.42 0.43
N LEU A 186 -0.51 13.87 1.68
CA LEU A 186 -0.38 15.29 2.02
C LEU A 186 0.91 15.91 1.48
N PHE A 187 1.93 15.08 1.14
CA PHE A 187 3.22 15.53 0.62
C PHE A 187 3.53 14.85 -0.71
N PRO A 188 2.97 15.35 -1.85
CA PRO A 188 3.12 14.68 -3.14
C PRO A 188 4.55 14.67 -3.67
N VAL A 189 5.33 15.68 -3.34
CA VAL A 189 6.76 15.75 -3.70
C VAL A 189 7.54 14.78 -2.81
N GLU A 190 8.20 13.78 -3.40
CA GLU A 190 8.94 12.74 -2.66
C GLU A 190 9.97 13.33 -1.68
N ALA A 191 10.71 14.36 -2.09
CA ALA A 191 11.70 15.01 -1.24
C ALA A 191 11.06 15.71 -0.02
N HIS A 192 9.90 16.33 -0.18
CA HIS A 192 9.15 16.94 0.93
C HIS A 192 8.67 15.88 1.92
N ARG A 193 8.08 14.81 1.43
CA ARG A 193 7.62 13.69 2.27
C ARG A 193 8.77 13.07 3.04
N GLN A 194 9.92 12.86 2.39
CA GLN A 194 11.10 12.33 3.04
C GLN A 194 11.64 13.29 4.12
N ALA A 195 11.67 14.59 3.86
CA ALA A 195 12.11 15.59 4.82
C ALA A 195 11.21 15.62 6.07
N VAL A 196 9.90 15.58 5.88
CA VAL A 196 8.92 15.54 6.98
C VAL A 196 9.05 14.24 7.78
N TYR A 197 9.18 13.09 7.10
CA TYR A 197 9.41 11.81 7.75
C TYR A 197 10.71 11.81 8.59
N ASN A 198 11.81 12.29 8.02
CA ASN A 198 13.09 12.36 8.73
C ASN A 198 13.04 13.30 9.94
N ALA A 199 12.36 14.45 9.81
CA ALA A 199 12.18 15.37 10.92
C ALA A 199 11.39 14.71 12.06
N HIS A 200 10.33 13.97 11.75
CA HIS A 200 9.59 13.18 12.73
C HIS A 200 10.46 12.11 13.40
N GLN A 201 11.22 11.32 12.62
CA GLN A 201 12.12 10.31 13.18
C GLN A 201 13.16 10.95 14.14
N LEU A 202 13.65 12.15 13.78
CA LEU A 202 14.60 12.88 14.59
C LEU A 202 14.01 13.25 15.95
N THR A 203 12.73 13.64 16.05
CA THR A 203 12.10 13.93 17.35
C THR A 203 12.13 12.73 18.29
N HIS A 204 11.87 11.53 17.78
CA HIS A 204 11.92 10.29 18.55
C HIS A 204 13.35 9.95 18.98
N LEU A 205 14.32 10.01 18.06
CA LEU A 205 15.72 9.72 18.37
C LEU A 205 16.29 10.66 19.45
N ILE A 206 15.99 11.96 19.37
CA ILE A 206 16.41 12.95 20.35
C ILE A 206 15.82 12.63 21.73
N LYS A 207 14.55 12.26 21.79
CA LYS A 207 13.87 11.87 23.02
C LYS A 207 14.48 10.61 23.63
N ASP A 208 14.73 9.58 22.81
CA ASP A 208 15.31 8.32 23.23
C ASP A 208 16.76 8.47 23.75
N LEU A 209 17.50 9.47 23.24
CA LEU A 209 18.82 9.86 23.73
C LEU A 209 18.78 10.63 25.05
N GLY A 210 17.60 10.95 25.60
CA GLY A 210 17.46 11.65 26.86
C GLY A 210 17.84 13.14 26.80
N ALA A 211 17.68 13.77 25.63
CA ALA A 211 17.95 15.21 25.49
C ALA A 211 17.05 16.06 26.42
N ASP A 212 17.54 17.25 26.77
CA ASP A 212 16.78 18.16 27.60
C ASP A 212 15.46 18.63 26.94
N SER A 213 14.55 19.23 27.71
CA SER A 213 13.23 19.64 27.25
C SER A 213 13.30 20.64 26.09
N LYS A 214 14.25 21.57 26.13
CA LYS A 214 14.39 22.62 25.12
C LYS A 214 14.78 22.04 23.75
N VAL A 215 15.66 21.03 23.74
CA VAL A 215 16.05 20.33 22.51
C VAL A 215 14.87 19.54 21.94
N ASN A 216 14.10 18.85 22.81
CA ASN A 216 12.90 18.13 22.40
C ASN A 216 11.85 19.09 21.82
N GLU A 217 11.55 20.19 22.50
CA GLU A 217 10.60 21.22 22.03
C GLU A 217 11.02 21.77 20.65
N LEU A 218 12.29 22.13 20.48
CA LEU A 218 12.80 22.65 19.20
C LEU A 218 12.69 21.64 18.07
N ALA A 219 12.94 20.36 18.33
CA ALA A 219 12.79 19.30 17.35
C ALA A 219 11.33 19.11 16.92
N GLU A 220 10.37 19.13 17.87
CA GLU A 220 8.95 19.06 17.59
C GLU A 220 8.45 20.29 16.80
N GLU A 221 8.84 21.49 17.22
CA GLU A 221 8.50 22.73 16.51
C GLU A 221 9.00 22.71 15.06
N ASN A 222 10.23 22.25 14.85
CA ASN A 222 10.80 22.13 13.50
C ASN A 222 10.01 21.14 12.64
N PHE A 223 9.66 19.96 13.20
CA PHE A 223 8.83 18.99 12.51
C PHE A 223 7.45 19.57 12.13
N PHE A 224 6.75 20.21 13.09
CA PHE A 224 5.42 20.79 12.83
C PHE A 224 5.47 21.95 11.82
N ASN A 225 6.49 22.79 11.87
CA ASN A 225 6.65 23.90 10.94
C ASN A 225 6.95 23.39 9.53
N LEU A 226 7.83 22.40 9.40
CA LEU A 226 8.15 21.76 8.13
C LEU A 226 6.90 21.09 7.51
N ALA A 227 6.17 20.34 8.31
CA ALA A 227 4.94 19.68 7.89
C ALA A 227 3.88 20.71 7.43
N ARG A 228 3.67 21.78 8.20
CA ARG A 228 2.72 22.85 7.85
C ARG A 228 3.10 23.57 6.56
N MET A 229 4.40 23.83 6.36
CA MET A 229 4.91 24.54 5.18
C MET A 229 4.75 23.71 3.89
N LEU A 230 4.87 22.38 3.99
CA LEU A 230 4.95 21.50 2.82
C LEU A 230 3.66 20.73 2.52
N ALA A 231 2.69 20.73 3.44
CA ALA A 231 1.44 20.00 3.25
C ALA A 231 0.54 20.64 2.20
N GLU A 232 0.01 19.80 1.30
CA GLU A 232 -1.09 20.14 0.39
C GLU A 232 -2.41 19.59 0.96
N VAL A 233 -3.29 20.47 1.42
CA VAL A 233 -4.59 20.13 2.03
C VAL A 233 -5.77 20.44 1.11
#